data_f8d953b2b3edeba1482c8c1da90864ce
#
_entry.id   f8d953b2b3edeba1482c8c1da90864ce
#
_cell.length_a   1.000
_cell.length_b   1.000
_cell.length_c   1.000
_cell.angle_alpha   90.00
_cell.angle_beta   90.00
_cell.angle_gamma   90.00
#
_symmetry.space_group_name_H-M   'P 1'
#
loop_
_entity.id
_entity.type
_entity.pdbx_description
1 polymer ?
#
loop_
_entity_poly.entity_id
_entity_poly.type
_entity_poly.pdbx_seq_one_letter_code
_entity_poly.pdbx_strand_id
1 'polypeptide(L)'
;MERTEQLQDYLCKTAGEGMTYIYISHRLKEIMTIANCVYIMQNGNEKWKGAIHETSEEHMVKLMGEGIGSGGCSAELSAFEAPEVNRSISVVCDHYTSKKLKDLSFESFGGQILGLTGLEGNGQLDLLRDIFLKAQSKRNGLKVTGKVAFVAGDRKKEGIFPLWSIADNQVITKAAGSGMFRHLSREWLEESVRYWYEKLHIKSDGTQELITCLSGGNQQKVLIARALAADADIILLDDPTRGVDQPTKNALYEVFREAAADGKLVIWRTSDDAELEFCTRLLVLSGGHIVGSFEGAGVDHETIMGLSFQNEVEARGPAEEKKRRTAPLYTFALIAMAAIYAVCAFQSPMLLSGYGLQLMVVGFAALMLCALGQTFIIGLGHIDLGIGNYCGLINVLCCTLLFSSPALGALALLATLALYPLMGYVVYKRKVPAIIVTLGMSFLWTGAALSLQAMPGGTCPEWIRAVFYSETPLVNTLCYWLAGLMAAAILFYRSRYGTVLRGFGNNEHAMINSGWSKAKAFMAVYALAGVLALMAGVITSAINNASDSSASGTYTMLAVASVIIGGGYFSGGVVTHFGAVCGAVILTMISVLLGLWSVSTDYTALIQGLVLILILSLRLLKRRGKKA
;
A
#
# COMPACT_ATOMS: atom_id res chain seq x y z
N MET A 1 23.85 3.04 -18.02
CA MET A 1 24.67 2.16 -18.88
C MET A 1 25.45 1.16 -18.06
N GLU A 2 26.40 1.54 -17.24
CA GLU A 2 27.27 0.63 -16.47
C GLU A 2 26.54 -0.52 -15.72
N ARG A 3 25.40 -0.28 -15.10
CA ARG A 3 24.61 -1.32 -14.42
C ARG A 3 23.90 -2.28 -15.39
N THR A 4 23.51 -1.79 -16.56
CA THR A 4 22.86 -2.63 -17.59
C THR A 4 23.91 -3.54 -18.24
N GLU A 5 25.08 -3.01 -18.53
CA GLU A 5 26.24 -3.77 -19.04
C GLU A 5 26.68 -4.83 -18.03
N GLN A 6 26.81 -4.49 -16.76
CA GLN A 6 27.13 -5.47 -15.69
C GLN A 6 26.10 -6.59 -15.59
N LEU A 7 24.79 -6.29 -15.77
CA LEU A 7 23.75 -7.31 -15.80
C LEU A 7 23.86 -8.18 -17.04
N GLN A 8 24.12 -7.59 -18.21
CA GLN A 8 24.30 -8.30 -19.47
C GLN A 8 25.49 -9.25 -19.40
N ASP A 9 26.64 -8.79 -18.92
CA ASP A 9 27.84 -9.60 -18.70
C ASP A 9 27.57 -10.76 -17.74
N TYR A 10 26.83 -10.50 -16.65
CA TYR A 10 26.46 -11.56 -15.72
C TYR A 10 25.56 -12.61 -16.37
N LEU A 11 24.56 -12.20 -17.15
CA LEU A 11 23.67 -13.12 -17.88
C LEU A 11 24.43 -13.95 -18.91
N CYS A 12 25.30 -13.33 -19.69
CA CYS A 12 26.13 -14.04 -20.69
C CYS A 12 27.08 -15.05 -20.03
N LYS A 13 27.74 -14.67 -18.92
CA LYS A 13 28.63 -15.54 -18.17
C LYS A 13 27.91 -16.78 -17.62
N THR A 14 26.80 -16.59 -16.95
CA THR A 14 26.03 -17.68 -16.33
C THR A 14 25.29 -18.53 -17.36
N ALA A 15 24.95 -17.97 -18.53
CA ALA A 15 24.45 -18.75 -19.67
C ALA A 15 25.54 -19.69 -20.20
N GLY A 16 26.81 -19.24 -20.27
CA GLY A 16 27.96 -20.09 -20.59
C GLY A 16 28.23 -21.22 -19.59
N GLU A 17 27.76 -21.06 -18.33
CA GLU A 17 27.83 -22.08 -17.28
C GLU A 17 26.65 -23.08 -17.33
N GLY A 18 25.75 -22.97 -18.34
CA GLY A 18 24.64 -23.90 -18.57
C GLY A 18 23.26 -23.40 -18.05
N MET A 19 23.16 -22.17 -17.61
CA MET A 19 21.86 -21.58 -17.28
C MET A 19 21.10 -21.12 -18.53
N THR A 20 19.77 -21.29 -18.52
CA THR A 20 18.90 -20.81 -19.60
C THR A 20 18.06 -19.64 -19.07
N TYR A 21 18.05 -18.54 -19.82
CA TYR A 21 17.31 -17.33 -19.50
C TYR A 21 16.23 -17.05 -20.54
N ILE A 22 15.05 -16.63 -20.07
CA ILE A 22 14.03 -16.02 -20.90
C ILE A 22 14.04 -14.54 -20.56
N TYR A 23 14.50 -13.71 -21.50
CA TYR A 23 14.62 -12.27 -21.32
C TYR A 23 13.55 -11.55 -22.14
N ILE A 24 12.69 -10.80 -21.47
CA ILE A 24 11.63 -10.04 -22.12
C ILE A 24 11.99 -8.56 -22.05
N SER A 25 12.21 -7.96 -23.22
CA SER A 25 12.52 -6.53 -23.34
C SER A 25 11.90 -5.96 -24.62
N HIS A 26 11.62 -4.66 -24.61
CA HIS A 26 11.27 -3.88 -25.79
C HIS A 26 12.47 -3.09 -26.34
N ARG A 27 13.63 -3.14 -25.67
CA ARG A 27 14.88 -2.52 -26.09
C ARG A 27 15.63 -3.45 -27.02
N LEU A 28 15.45 -3.25 -28.32
CA LEU A 28 15.98 -4.14 -29.34
C LEU A 28 17.51 -4.24 -29.32
N LYS A 29 18.20 -3.14 -29.04
CA LYS A 29 19.68 -3.14 -28.90
C LYS A 29 20.17 -4.07 -27.80
N GLU A 30 19.47 -4.14 -26.66
CA GLU A 30 19.81 -5.07 -25.57
C GLU A 30 19.62 -6.52 -26.03
N ILE A 31 18.51 -6.80 -26.72
CA ILE A 31 18.20 -8.15 -27.25
C ILE A 31 19.27 -8.58 -28.25
N MET A 32 19.66 -7.69 -29.18
CA MET A 32 20.71 -7.97 -30.17
C MET A 32 22.06 -8.30 -29.54
N THR A 33 22.34 -7.77 -28.35
CA THR A 33 23.62 -7.96 -27.65
C THR A 33 23.68 -9.27 -26.87
N ILE A 34 22.57 -9.71 -26.24
CA ILE A 34 22.62 -10.83 -25.27
C ILE A 34 21.88 -12.09 -25.73
N ALA A 35 20.92 -11.99 -26.65
CA ALA A 35 20.07 -13.10 -27.02
C ALA A 35 20.74 -14.03 -28.08
N ASN A 36 20.52 -15.33 -27.94
CA ASN A 36 20.89 -16.32 -28.97
C ASN A 36 19.73 -16.56 -29.94
N CYS A 37 18.49 -16.56 -29.40
CA CYS A 37 17.26 -16.75 -30.18
C CYS A 37 16.26 -15.70 -29.80
N VAL A 38 15.40 -15.28 -30.74
CA VAL A 38 14.36 -14.29 -30.56
C VAL A 38 13.00 -14.87 -30.90
N TYR A 39 12.02 -14.57 -30.07
CA TYR A 39 10.60 -14.81 -30.30
C TYR A 39 9.87 -13.47 -30.34
N ILE A 40 9.27 -13.13 -31.47
CA ILE A 40 8.46 -11.92 -31.62
C ILE A 40 7.00 -12.31 -31.44
N MET A 41 6.37 -11.76 -30.40
CA MET A 41 4.96 -12.01 -30.08
C MET A 41 4.15 -10.72 -30.25
N GLN A 42 2.97 -10.84 -30.85
CA GLN A 42 2.02 -9.73 -30.99
C GLN A 42 0.60 -10.24 -30.68
N ASN A 43 -0.10 -9.57 -29.74
CA ASN A 43 -1.46 -9.94 -29.33
C ASN A 43 -1.59 -11.42 -28.91
N GLY A 44 -0.58 -11.97 -28.22
CA GLY A 44 -0.56 -13.34 -27.76
C GLY A 44 -0.21 -14.40 -28.83
N ASN A 45 0.02 -14.02 -30.07
CA ASN A 45 0.41 -14.90 -31.15
C ASN A 45 1.90 -14.72 -31.51
N GLU A 46 2.55 -15.82 -31.86
CA GLU A 46 3.90 -15.83 -32.42
C GLU A 46 3.87 -15.24 -33.84
N LYS A 47 4.68 -14.21 -34.10
CA LYS A 47 4.85 -13.59 -35.41
C LYS A 47 6.11 -14.09 -36.10
N TRP A 48 7.16 -14.28 -35.33
CA TRP A 48 8.44 -14.75 -35.85
C TRP A 48 9.26 -15.40 -34.74
N LYS A 49 10.08 -16.36 -35.14
CA LYS A 49 11.00 -17.06 -34.26
C LYS A 49 12.24 -17.44 -35.07
N GLY A 50 13.41 -17.16 -34.53
CA GLY A 50 14.66 -17.52 -35.19
C GLY A 50 15.90 -17.21 -34.35
N ALA A 51 17.06 -17.51 -34.89
CA ALA A 51 18.32 -17.14 -34.26
C ALA A 51 18.56 -15.63 -34.43
N ILE A 52 19.29 -15.01 -33.48
CA ILE A 52 19.51 -13.55 -33.48
C ILE A 52 20.22 -13.06 -34.75
N HIS A 53 21.11 -13.88 -35.34
CA HIS A 53 21.83 -13.56 -36.58
C HIS A 53 20.97 -13.62 -37.85
N GLU A 54 19.75 -14.15 -37.76
CA GLU A 54 18.79 -14.26 -38.89
C GLU A 54 17.84 -13.04 -38.93
N THR A 55 17.97 -12.11 -37.99
CA THR A 55 17.12 -10.92 -37.91
C THR A 55 17.92 -9.65 -37.71
N SER A 56 17.30 -8.52 -37.95
CA SER A 56 17.84 -7.18 -37.71
C SER A 56 16.89 -6.35 -36.84
N GLU A 57 17.39 -5.28 -36.23
CA GLU A 57 16.57 -4.34 -35.45
C GLU A 57 15.40 -3.81 -36.30
N GLU A 58 15.66 -3.43 -37.56
CA GLU A 58 14.65 -2.96 -38.51
C GLU A 58 13.57 -4.01 -38.82
N HIS A 59 14.00 -5.26 -39.01
CA HIS A 59 13.09 -6.38 -39.28
C HIS A 59 12.19 -6.66 -38.06
N MET A 60 12.75 -6.62 -36.86
CA MET A 60 11.97 -6.77 -35.62
C MET A 60 10.94 -5.64 -35.44
N VAL A 61 11.34 -4.38 -35.68
CA VAL A 61 10.43 -3.23 -35.62
C VAL A 61 9.27 -3.38 -36.61
N LYS A 62 9.57 -3.82 -37.83
CA LYS A 62 8.56 -4.02 -38.86
C LYS A 62 7.54 -5.09 -38.45
N LEU A 63 8.00 -6.23 -37.96
CA LEU A 63 7.12 -7.32 -37.50
C LEU A 63 6.28 -6.96 -36.29
N MET A 64 6.82 -6.13 -35.39
CA MET A 64 6.08 -5.60 -34.23
C MET A 64 5.06 -4.53 -34.63
N GLY A 65 5.28 -3.84 -35.74
CA GLY A 65 4.40 -2.79 -36.28
C GLY A 65 3.35 -3.26 -37.29
N GLU A 66 3.46 -4.47 -37.86
CA GLU A 66 2.48 -5.02 -38.81
C GLU A 66 1.15 -5.33 -38.15
N GLY A 67 0.21 -4.39 -38.21
CA GLY A 67 -1.14 -4.50 -37.66
C GLY A 67 -1.76 -3.17 -37.31
N ILE A 68 -1.02 -2.08 -37.39
CA ILE A 68 -1.52 -0.71 -37.37
C ILE A 68 -1.41 -0.25 -38.81
N GLY A 69 -2.55 0.08 -39.44
CA GLY A 69 -2.71 0.35 -40.87
C GLY A 69 -1.50 0.99 -41.53
N SER A 70 -1.16 0.47 -42.67
CA SER A 70 -0.07 0.92 -43.53
C SER A 70 -0.22 2.36 -44.02
N GLY A 71 -0.10 3.31 -43.09
CA GLY A 71 0.24 4.68 -43.34
C GLY A 71 1.73 4.81 -43.04
N GLY A 72 2.55 4.77 -44.08
CA GLY A 72 3.99 4.85 -43.95
C GLY A 72 4.40 6.06 -43.12
N CYS A 73 5.20 5.81 -42.13
CA CYS A 73 6.01 6.82 -41.49
C CYS A 73 7.42 6.28 -41.28
N SER A 74 8.17 6.14 -42.35
CA SER A 74 9.54 6.61 -42.43
C SER A 74 9.46 8.10 -42.81
N ALA A 75 8.70 8.89 -42.06
CA ALA A 75 8.86 10.34 -42.11
C ALA A 75 10.18 10.59 -41.35
N GLU A 76 11.19 11.04 -42.12
CA GLU A 76 12.25 11.88 -41.57
C GLU A 76 11.55 12.85 -40.62
N LEU A 77 11.82 12.71 -39.30
CA LEU A 77 11.31 13.61 -38.29
C LEU A 77 11.89 15.00 -38.63
N SER A 78 11.17 15.76 -39.48
CA SER A 78 11.50 17.14 -39.79
C SER A 78 11.63 17.88 -38.46
N ALA A 79 12.70 18.64 -38.34
CA ALA A 79 12.95 19.47 -37.16
C ALA A 79 11.66 20.21 -36.79
N PHE A 80 11.20 20.03 -35.57
CA PHE A 80 9.98 20.66 -35.06
C PHE A 80 10.24 22.17 -35.03
N GLU A 81 9.66 22.92 -36.00
CA GLU A 81 9.64 24.37 -35.92
C GLU A 81 8.79 24.76 -34.72
N ALA A 82 9.43 25.36 -33.72
CA ALA A 82 8.76 25.79 -32.50
C ALA A 82 7.59 26.74 -32.88
N PRO A 83 6.33 26.44 -32.48
CA PRO A 83 5.20 27.31 -32.77
C PRO A 83 5.36 28.68 -32.11
N GLU A 84 4.55 29.66 -32.50
CA GLU A 84 4.57 30.98 -31.89
C GLU A 84 4.35 30.90 -30.39
N VAL A 85 5.21 31.55 -29.62
CA VAL A 85 5.19 31.53 -28.17
C VAL A 85 3.95 32.24 -27.61
N ASN A 86 3.07 31.51 -26.97
CA ASN A 86 1.89 32.05 -26.29
C ASN A 86 2.23 32.51 -24.87
N ARG A 87 2.50 33.80 -24.70
CA ARG A 87 2.85 34.38 -23.40
C ARG A 87 1.69 34.48 -22.39
N SER A 88 0.45 34.21 -22.79
CA SER A 88 -0.69 34.17 -21.87
C SER A 88 -0.67 32.93 -20.94
N ILE A 89 0.03 31.88 -21.36
CA ILE A 89 0.26 30.66 -20.61
C ILE A 89 1.74 30.62 -20.20
N SER A 90 2.03 30.56 -18.90
CA SER A 90 3.42 30.61 -18.45
C SER A 90 3.66 29.89 -17.13
N VAL A 91 4.87 29.35 -17.00
CA VAL A 91 5.46 28.90 -15.75
C VAL A 91 6.76 29.70 -15.55
N VAL A 92 6.81 30.51 -14.51
CA VAL A 92 7.94 31.34 -14.17
C VAL A 92 8.43 30.96 -12.78
N CYS A 93 9.68 30.54 -12.70
CA CYS A 93 10.42 30.34 -11.45
C CYS A 93 11.43 31.47 -11.32
N ASP A 94 11.37 32.22 -10.23
CA ASP A 94 12.27 33.29 -9.89
C ASP A 94 12.85 33.00 -8.50
N HIS A 95 14.12 32.58 -8.46
CA HIS A 95 14.83 32.15 -7.26
C HIS A 95 14.00 31.16 -6.39
N TYR A 96 13.30 30.23 -7.06
CA TYR A 96 12.40 29.31 -6.40
C TYR A 96 13.13 28.25 -5.60
N THR A 97 12.79 28.14 -4.32
CA THR A 97 13.35 27.14 -3.39
C THR A 97 12.24 26.35 -2.70
N SER A 98 12.39 25.03 -2.64
CA SER A 98 11.53 24.11 -1.89
C SER A 98 12.36 23.07 -1.13
N LYS A 99 11.76 22.01 -0.57
CA LYS A 99 12.49 21.02 0.23
C LYS A 99 13.66 20.36 -0.49
N LYS A 100 13.52 20.13 -1.80
CA LYS A 100 14.53 19.46 -2.62
C LYS A 100 15.05 20.33 -3.76
N LEU A 101 14.40 21.45 -4.02
CA LEU A 101 14.76 22.38 -5.08
C LEU A 101 15.42 23.61 -4.47
N LYS A 102 16.51 24.04 -5.08
CA LYS A 102 17.35 25.10 -4.56
C LYS A 102 17.60 26.14 -5.66
N ASP A 103 17.09 27.33 -5.43
CA ASP A 103 17.37 28.50 -6.26
C ASP A 103 17.13 28.29 -7.78
N LEU A 104 15.92 27.79 -8.13
CA LEU A 104 15.56 27.57 -9.51
C LEU A 104 15.08 28.86 -10.17
N SER A 105 15.66 29.21 -11.32
CA SER A 105 15.26 30.36 -12.12
C SER A 105 15.11 29.94 -13.58
N PHE A 106 13.88 29.95 -14.10
CA PHE A 106 13.56 29.70 -15.49
C PHE A 106 12.16 30.24 -15.85
N GLU A 107 11.94 30.45 -17.13
CA GLU A 107 10.64 30.81 -17.69
C GLU A 107 10.27 29.82 -18.82
N SER A 108 9.00 29.45 -18.93
CA SER A 108 8.50 28.67 -20.04
C SER A 108 7.08 29.10 -20.38
N PHE A 109 6.73 29.06 -21.67
CA PHE A 109 5.50 29.64 -22.20
C PHE A 109 4.72 28.62 -23.02
N GLY A 110 3.44 28.94 -23.29
CA GLY A 110 2.61 28.14 -24.21
C GLY A 110 3.25 28.01 -25.58
N GLY A 111 3.02 26.89 -26.25
CA GLY A 111 3.68 26.52 -27.50
C GLY A 111 5.01 25.77 -27.33
N GLN A 112 5.53 25.67 -26.13
CA GLN A 112 6.79 24.98 -25.85
C GLN A 112 6.58 23.56 -25.30
N ILE A 113 7.51 22.67 -25.64
CA ILE A 113 7.71 21.38 -24.97
C ILE A 113 8.99 21.48 -24.15
N LEU A 114 8.84 21.65 -22.83
CA LEU A 114 9.96 21.76 -21.89
C LEU A 114 10.34 20.37 -21.38
N GLY A 115 11.51 19.87 -21.73
CA GLY A 115 12.07 18.63 -21.20
C GLY A 115 12.77 18.86 -19.85
N LEU A 116 12.53 17.95 -18.92
CA LEU A 116 13.21 17.89 -17.62
C LEU A 116 13.99 16.59 -17.52
N THR A 117 15.31 16.67 -17.43
CA THR A 117 16.20 15.50 -17.33
C THR A 117 17.19 15.60 -16.19
N GLY A 118 17.97 14.55 -15.98
CA GLY A 118 18.95 14.39 -14.91
C GLY A 118 18.74 13.09 -14.15
N LEU A 119 19.64 12.74 -13.22
CA LEU A 119 19.54 11.50 -12.44
C LEU A 119 18.26 11.47 -11.59
N GLU A 120 17.71 10.27 -11.42
CA GLU A 120 16.48 10.06 -10.63
C GLU A 120 16.67 10.56 -9.19
N GLY A 121 15.74 11.39 -8.72
CA GLY A 121 15.80 11.96 -7.36
C GLY A 121 16.40 13.37 -7.28
N ASN A 122 16.89 13.94 -8.37
CA ASN A 122 17.50 15.28 -8.42
C ASN A 122 16.49 16.46 -8.44
N GLY A 123 15.19 16.17 -8.22
CA GLY A 123 14.18 17.21 -8.02
C GLY A 123 13.21 17.41 -9.19
N GLN A 124 13.37 16.74 -10.33
CA GLN A 124 12.51 16.91 -11.51
C GLN A 124 11.03 16.63 -11.19
N LEU A 125 10.74 15.49 -10.53
CA LEU A 125 9.38 15.13 -10.11
C LEU A 125 8.85 16.07 -9.03
N ASP A 126 9.73 16.54 -8.12
CA ASP A 126 9.35 17.50 -7.09
C ASP A 126 8.97 18.85 -7.73
N LEU A 127 9.63 19.26 -8.81
CA LEU A 127 9.29 20.46 -9.58
C LEU A 127 7.93 20.30 -10.26
N LEU A 128 7.66 19.19 -10.97
CA LEU A 128 6.34 18.92 -11.58
C LEU A 128 5.22 18.96 -10.53
N ARG A 129 5.43 18.33 -9.37
CA ARG A 129 4.44 18.33 -8.29
C ARG A 129 4.24 19.71 -7.67
N ASP A 130 5.31 20.48 -7.52
CA ASP A 130 5.23 21.85 -7.01
C ASP A 130 4.47 22.76 -7.99
N ILE A 131 4.69 22.65 -9.30
CA ILE A 131 3.93 23.38 -10.32
C ILE A 131 2.44 23.02 -10.23
N PHE A 132 2.11 21.71 -10.15
CA PHE A 132 0.72 21.24 -10.06
C PHE A 132 0.02 21.73 -8.79
N LEU A 133 0.66 21.61 -7.62
CA LEU A 133 0.07 21.96 -6.34
C LEU A 133 -0.01 23.47 -6.12
N LYS A 134 0.92 24.24 -6.70
CA LYS A 134 1.00 25.70 -6.52
C LYS A 134 0.29 26.50 -7.59
N ALA A 135 -0.16 25.87 -8.68
CA ALA A 135 -1.09 26.49 -9.63
C ALA A 135 -2.32 27.11 -8.94
N GLN A 136 -2.63 26.66 -7.72
CA GLN A 136 -3.74 27.15 -6.89
C GLN A 136 -3.32 28.14 -5.79
N SER A 137 -2.02 28.47 -5.62
CA SER A 137 -1.52 29.28 -4.50
C SER A 137 -0.33 30.14 -4.91
N LYS A 138 -0.48 31.45 -4.89
CA LYS A 138 0.59 32.43 -5.14
C LYS A 138 1.58 32.46 -3.96
N ARG A 139 2.65 31.68 -3.96
CA ARG A 139 3.71 31.78 -2.94
C ARG A 139 5.11 31.51 -3.49
N ASN A 140 6.07 32.32 -3.07
CA ASN A 140 7.52 32.12 -3.06
C ASN A 140 8.21 31.80 -4.40
N GLY A 141 8.24 32.75 -5.36
CA GLY A 141 9.10 32.63 -6.54
C GLY A 141 8.61 31.67 -7.64
N LEU A 142 7.47 31.01 -7.48
CA LEU A 142 6.82 30.20 -8.54
C LEU A 142 5.47 30.81 -8.93
N LYS A 143 5.39 31.27 -10.19
CA LYS A 143 4.17 31.82 -10.79
C LYS A 143 3.71 30.91 -11.93
N VAL A 144 2.47 30.43 -11.86
CA VAL A 144 1.85 29.60 -12.88
C VAL A 144 0.61 30.32 -13.40
N THR A 145 0.54 30.52 -14.72
CA THR A 145 -0.59 31.18 -15.40
C THR A 145 -1.20 30.20 -16.38
N GLY A 146 -2.41 29.73 -16.08
CA GLY A 146 -3.14 28.71 -16.86
C GLY A 146 -3.61 27.54 -15.98
N LYS A 147 -4.52 26.75 -16.55
CA LYS A 147 -5.01 25.51 -15.91
C LYS A 147 -3.99 24.38 -16.10
N VAL A 148 -3.71 23.64 -15.05
CA VAL A 148 -2.69 22.59 -15.06
C VAL A 148 -3.31 21.21 -14.97
N ALA A 149 -2.90 20.29 -15.84
CA ALA A 149 -3.17 18.85 -15.73
C ALA A 149 -1.87 18.08 -15.48
N PHE A 150 -1.95 16.97 -14.75
CA PHE A 150 -0.80 16.14 -14.40
C PHE A 150 -1.04 14.67 -14.79
N VAL A 151 -0.09 14.09 -15.48
CA VAL A 151 -0.03 12.67 -15.84
C VAL A 151 1.07 12.00 -15.01
N ALA A 152 0.68 11.10 -14.12
CA ALA A 152 1.61 10.43 -13.22
C ALA A 152 2.39 9.29 -13.90
N GLY A 153 3.66 9.15 -13.56
CA GLY A 153 4.54 8.09 -14.09
C GLY A 153 4.22 6.69 -13.55
N ASP A 154 3.87 6.58 -12.26
CA ASP A 154 3.36 5.31 -11.70
C ASP A 154 1.83 5.23 -11.87
N ARG A 155 1.41 4.80 -13.08
CA ARG A 155 -0.03 4.69 -13.41
C ARG A 155 -0.82 3.83 -12.45
N LYS A 156 -0.22 2.75 -11.90
CA LYS A 156 -0.94 1.82 -11.01
C LYS A 156 -1.18 2.39 -9.62
N LYS A 157 -0.26 3.20 -9.11
CA LYS A 157 -0.36 3.78 -7.75
C LYS A 157 -1.01 5.15 -7.74
N GLU A 158 -0.72 5.99 -8.74
CA GLU A 158 -1.09 7.40 -8.72
C GLU A 158 -1.98 7.80 -9.92
N GLY A 159 -2.10 6.95 -10.94
CA GLY A 159 -2.75 7.31 -12.20
C GLY A 159 -4.19 6.81 -12.33
N ILE A 160 -4.43 5.50 -12.29
CA ILE A 160 -5.72 4.90 -12.61
C ILE A 160 -6.59 4.67 -11.37
N PHE A 161 -7.90 4.68 -11.57
CA PHE A 161 -8.90 4.18 -10.63
C PHE A 161 -9.30 2.75 -11.04
N PRO A 162 -8.73 1.71 -10.40
CA PRO A 162 -8.79 0.33 -10.91
C PRO A 162 -10.20 -0.27 -11.00
N LEU A 163 -11.12 0.22 -10.16
CA LEU A 163 -12.50 -0.26 -10.07
C LEU A 163 -13.46 0.50 -10.99
N TRP A 164 -12.95 1.47 -11.77
CA TRP A 164 -13.75 2.32 -12.62
C TRP A 164 -13.62 1.93 -14.10
N SER A 165 -14.63 2.30 -14.89
CA SER A 165 -14.59 2.13 -16.33
C SER A 165 -13.53 3.02 -17.00
N ILE A 166 -13.24 2.75 -18.27
CA ILE A 166 -12.40 3.60 -19.11
C ILE A 166 -12.97 5.00 -19.17
N ALA A 167 -14.29 5.11 -19.38
CA ALA A 167 -14.99 6.39 -19.47
C ALA A 167 -14.87 7.21 -18.18
N ASP A 168 -15.14 6.59 -17.02
CA ASP A 168 -15.04 7.27 -15.72
C ASP A 168 -13.60 7.72 -15.44
N ASN A 169 -12.62 6.87 -15.77
CA ASN A 169 -11.21 7.21 -15.63
C ASN A 169 -10.81 8.39 -16.50
N GLN A 170 -11.33 8.50 -17.72
CA GLN A 170 -10.99 9.57 -18.66
C GLN A 170 -11.64 10.89 -18.27
N VAL A 171 -12.91 10.88 -17.84
CA VAL A 171 -13.72 12.09 -17.67
C VAL A 171 -13.57 12.78 -16.32
N ILE A 172 -13.00 12.11 -15.30
CA ILE A 172 -13.02 12.57 -13.90
C ILE A 172 -12.49 14.00 -13.72
N THR A 173 -11.42 14.37 -14.42
CA THR A 173 -10.83 15.72 -14.29
C THR A 173 -11.76 16.78 -14.89
N LYS A 174 -12.39 16.51 -16.04
CA LYS A 174 -13.39 17.38 -16.67
C LYS A 174 -14.66 17.47 -15.80
N ALA A 175 -15.09 16.35 -15.24
CA ALA A 175 -16.23 16.30 -14.33
C ALA A 175 -16.00 17.12 -13.06
N ALA A 176 -14.80 17.05 -12.48
CA ALA A 176 -14.43 17.82 -11.29
C ALA A 176 -14.43 19.35 -11.53
N GLY A 177 -14.17 19.77 -12.76
CA GLY A 177 -14.26 21.19 -13.19
C GLY A 177 -15.68 21.67 -13.47
N SER A 178 -16.67 20.76 -13.58
CA SER A 178 -18.08 21.13 -13.75
C SER A 178 -18.71 21.49 -12.39
N GLY A 179 -19.75 22.36 -12.40
CA GLY A 179 -20.37 22.85 -11.16
C GLY A 179 -20.84 21.74 -10.22
N MET A 180 -20.78 21.99 -8.92
CA MET A 180 -21.05 21.01 -7.82
C MET A 180 -22.39 20.25 -7.94
N PHE A 181 -23.41 20.85 -8.55
CA PHE A 181 -24.75 20.26 -8.70
C PHE A 181 -25.05 19.80 -10.13
N ARG A 182 -24.06 19.76 -11.02
CA ARG A 182 -24.29 19.32 -12.39
C ARG A 182 -24.50 17.79 -12.42
N HIS A 183 -25.66 17.38 -12.91
CA HIS A 183 -25.93 15.97 -13.17
C HIS A 183 -25.09 15.50 -14.38
N LEU A 184 -24.27 14.48 -14.18
CA LEU A 184 -23.47 13.86 -15.24
C LEU A 184 -24.32 12.78 -15.89
N SER A 185 -25.03 13.13 -17.00
CA SER A 185 -25.77 12.13 -17.74
C SER A 185 -24.82 11.16 -18.46
N ARG A 186 -25.29 9.94 -18.73
CA ARG A 186 -24.53 8.94 -19.46
C ARG A 186 -24.15 9.42 -20.86
N GLU A 187 -25.05 10.14 -21.53
CA GLU A 187 -24.84 10.72 -22.84
C GLU A 187 -23.69 11.74 -22.84
N TRP A 188 -23.68 12.65 -21.85
CA TRP A 188 -22.59 13.63 -21.70
C TRP A 188 -21.25 12.94 -21.45
N LEU A 189 -21.25 11.84 -20.69
CA LEU A 189 -20.05 11.07 -20.38
C LEU A 189 -19.50 10.41 -21.66
N GLU A 190 -20.35 9.74 -22.42
CA GLU A 190 -19.98 9.09 -23.68
C GLU A 190 -19.48 10.11 -24.73
N GLU A 191 -20.14 11.25 -24.89
CA GLU A 191 -19.71 12.32 -25.79
C GLU A 191 -18.36 12.91 -25.39
N SER A 192 -18.16 13.16 -24.08
CA SER A 192 -16.90 13.71 -23.54
C SER A 192 -15.71 12.78 -23.72
N VAL A 193 -15.96 11.46 -23.80
CA VAL A 193 -14.91 10.43 -23.90
C VAL A 193 -14.58 10.12 -25.36
N ARG A 194 -15.58 10.12 -26.25
CA ARG A 194 -15.48 9.61 -27.63
C ARG A 194 -14.31 10.19 -28.41
N TYR A 195 -14.15 11.51 -28.42
CA TYR A 195 -13.11 12.19 -29.19
C TYR A 195 -11.70 11.67 -28.89
N TRP A 196 -11.30 11.65 -27.61
CA TRP A 196 -9.96 11.21 -27.22
C TRP A 196 -9.79 9.70 -27.27
N TYR A 197 -10.87 8.95 -27.06
CA TYR A 197 -10.89 7.49 -27.17
C TYR A 197 -10.58 7.05 -28.60
N GLU A 198 -11.21 7.68 -29.58
CA GLU A 198 -10.99 7.44 -31.01
C GLU A 198 -9.63 7.97 -31.47
N LYS A 199 -9.29 9.22 -31.12
CA LYS A 199 -8.02 9.87 -31.55
C LYS A 199 -6.78 9.12 -31.06
N LEU A 200 -6.80 8.60 -29.84
CA LEU A 200 -5.68 7.82 -29.27
C LEU A 200 -5.76 6.34 -29.63
N HIS A 201 -6.75 5.92 -30.40
CA HIS A 201 -6.95 4.51 -30.77
C HIS A 201 -6.87 3.57 -29.55
N ILE A 202 -7.68 3.83 -28.51
CA ILE A 202 -7.70 3.01 -27.30
C ILE A 202 -8.38 1.67 -27.63
N LYS A 203 -7.63 0.57 -27.55
CA LYS A 203 -8.14 -0.77 -27.88
C LYS A 203 -8.86 -1.36 -26.67
N SER A 204 -10.20 -1.51 -26.77
CA SER A 204 -11.04 -2.18 -25.78
C SER A 204 -12.36 -2.61 -26.42
N ASP A 205 -13.14 -3.41 -25.69
CA ASP A 205 -14.48 -3.85 -26.13
C ASP A 205 -15.55 -2.75 -25.94
N GLY A 206 -15.17 -1.62 -25.34
CA GLY A 206 -16.04 -0.45 -25.18
C GLY A 206 -15.61 0.44 -24.01
N THR A 207 -16.14 1.67 -23.98
CA THR A 207 -15.77 2.69 -22.97
C THR A 207 -16.20 2.36 -21.54
N GLN A 208 -17.14 1.42 -21.39
CA GLN A 208 -17.66 0.94 -20.09
C GLN A 208 -16.85 -0.21 -19.50
N GLU A 209 -15.87 -0.76 -20.24
CA GLU A 209 -14.97 -1.78 -19.75
C GLU A 209 -14.10 -1.25 -18.59
N LEU A 210 -13.74 -2.14 -17.63
CA LEU A 210 -12.85 -1.76 -16.54
C LEU A 210 -11.46 -1.44 -17.07
N ILE A 211 -10.87 -0.35 -16.60
CA ILE A 211 -9.52 0.07 -17.02
C ILE A 211 -8.44 -1.00 -16.79
N THR A 212 -8.65 -1.89 -15.83
CA THR A 212 -7.72 -3.00 -15.50
C THR A 212 -7.69 -4.09 -16.56
N CYS A 213 -8.68 -4.18 -17.45
CA CYS A 213 -8.69 -5.11 -18.58
C CYS A 213 -7.76 -4.65 -19.70
N LEU A 214 -7.42 -3.37 -19.75
CA LEU A 214 -6.55 -2.81 -20.76
C LEU A 214 -5.07 -3.21 -20.57
N SER A 215 -4.34 -3.32 -21.71
CA SER A 215 -2.88 -3.38 -21.69
C SER A 215 -2.28 -2.10 -21.10
N GLY A 216 -1.03 -2.20 -20.60
CA GLY A 216 -0.35 -1.05 -20.01
C GLY A 216 -0.30 0.19 -20.92
N GLY A 217 -0.04 0.00 -22.22
CA GLY A 217 -0.05 1.10 -23.20
C GLY A 217 -1.43 1.75 -23.34
N ASN A 218 -2.51 0.96 -23.40
CA ASN A 218 -3.86 1.52 -23.48
C ASN A 218 -4.28 2.22 -22.18
N GLN A 219 -3.88 1.71 -20.99
CA GLN A 219 -4.07 2.43 -19.73
C GLN A 219 -3.40 3.81 -19.75
N GLN A 220 -2.16 3.88 -20.29
CA GLN A 220 -1.43 5.14 -20.42
C GLN A 220 -2.14 6.13 -21.36
N LYS A 221 -2.65 5.65 -22.49
CA LYS A 221 -3.46 6.45 -23.40
C LYS A 221 -4.69 7.05 -22.70
N VAL A 222 -5.38 6.30 -21.83
CA VAL A 222 -6.52 6.80 -21.03
C VAL A 222 -6.09 7.93 -20.08
N LEU A 223 -4.92 7.82 -19.43
CA LEU A 223 -4.40 8.86 -18.54
C LEU A 223 -4.06 10.15 -19.30
N ILE A 224 -3.45 10.02 -20.47
CA ILE A 224 -3.14 11.16 -21.34
C ILE A 224 -4.43 11.78 -21.87
N ALA A 225 -5.39 10.95 -22.33
CA ALA A 225 -6.72 11.41 -22.73
C ALA A 225 -7.41 12.22 -21.63
N ARG A 226 -7.31 11.79 -20.37
CA ARG A 226 -7.84 12.50 -19.19
C ARG A 226 -7.26 13.90 -19.07
N ALA A 227 -5.93 14.03 -19.20
CA ALA A 227 -5.24 15.31 -19.07
C ALA A 227 -5.60 16.26 -20.22
N LEU A 228 -5.66 15.74 -21.45
CA LEU A 228 -6.02 16.53 -22.64
C LEU A 228 -7.50 16.95 -22.64
N ALA A 229 -8.39 16.06 -22.18
CA ALA A 229 -9.83 16.34 -22.07
C ALA A 229 -10.18 17.34 -20.95
N ALA A 230 -9.25 17.66 -20.08
CA ALA A 230 -9.45 18.57 -18.95
C ALA A 230 -9.43 20.07 -19.35
N ASP A 231 -9.31 20.41 -20.64
CA ASP A 231 -9.12 21.76 -21.15
C ASP A 231 -7.99 22.50 -20.41
N ALA A 232 -6.89 21.79 -20.15
CA ALA A 232 -5.72 22.32 -19.49
C ALA A 232 -4.85 23.11 -20.47
N ASP A 233 -4.30 24.24 -20.00
CA ASP A 233 -3.36 25.07 -20.72
C ASP A 233 -1.92 24.56 -20.56
N ILE A 234 -1.64 23.91 -19.43
CA ILE A 234 -0.33 23.35 -19.06
C ILE A 234 -0.49 21.87 -18.77
N ILE A 235 0.27 21.03 -19.46
CA ILE A 235 0.26 19.58 -19.32
C ILE A 235 1.59 19.12 -18.73
N LEU A 236 1.54 18.55 -17.54
CA LEU A 236 2.70 18.01 -16.85
C LEU A 236 2.75 16.49 -17.05
N LEU A 237 3.84 16.00 -17.63
CA LEU A 237 4.04 14.61 -17.98
C LEU A 237 5.22 14.03 -17.18
N ASP A 238 4.96 13.00 -16.37
CA ASP A 238 5.97 12.28 -15.63
C ASP A 238 6.19 10.90 -16.26
N ASP A 239 7.29 10.70 -16.99
CA ASP A 239 7.60 9.46 -17.73
C ASP A 239 6.39 8.87 -18.49
N PRO A 240 5.69 9.65 -19.36
CA PRO A 240 4.39 9.25 -19.93
C PRO A 240 4.47 8.03 -20.84
N THR A 241 5.64 7.68 -21.30
CA THR A 241 5.92 6.59 -22.26
C THR A 241 6.52 5.36 -21.58
N ARG A 242 6.69 5.38 -20.28
CA ARG A 242 7.30 4.27 -19.53
C ARG A 242 6.51 2.97 -19.64
N GLY A 243 7.15 1.93 -20.19
CA GLY A 243 6.53 0.60 -20.36
C GLY A 243 5.42 0.58 -21.41
N VAL A 244 5.59 1.38 -22.45
CA VAL A 244 4.75 1.48 -23.63
C VAL A 244 5.57 1.04 -24.84
N ASP A 245 4.94 0.36 -25.79
CA ASP A 245 5.55 -0.11 -27.04
C ASP A 245 5.87 1.05 -27.99
N GLN A 246 6.85 0.86 -28.88
CA GLN A 246 7.36 1.90 -29.76
C GLN A 246 6.28 2.55 -30.66
N PRO A 247 5.36 1.78 -31.30
CA PRO A 247 4.28 2.37 -32.08
C PRO A 247 3.37 3.30 -31.26
N THR A 248 3.08 2.93 -30.02
CA THR A 248 2.27 3.75 -29.10
C THR A 248 3.05 4.99 -28.65
N LYS A 249 4.38 4.89 -28.41
CA LYS A 249 5.22 6.05 -28.12
C LYS A 249 5.15 7.09 -29.22
N ASN A 250 5.33 6.68 -30.47
CA ASN A 250 5.31 7.57 -31.63
C ASN A 250 3.95 8.32 -31.75
N ALA A 251 2.84 7.60 -31.57
CA ALA A 251 1.52 8.21 -31.55
C ALA A 251 1.34 9.26 -30.44
N LEU A 252 1.93 9.01 -29.26
CA LEU A 252 1.89 9.95 -28.14
C LEU A 252 2.76 11.20 -28.41
N TYR A 253 3.90 11.05 -29.06
CA TYR A 253 4.75 12.20 -29.44
C TYR A 253 4.02 13.16 -30.37
N GLU A 254 3.29 12.65 -31.37
CA GLU A 254 2.48 13.48 -32.25
C GLU A 254 1.39 14.23 -31.46
N VAL A 255 0.72 13.58 -30.53
CA VAL A 255 -0.30 14.21 -29.69
C VAL A 255 0.29 15.33 -28.81
N PHE A 256 1.51 15.16 -28.30
CA PHE A 256 2.18 16.22 -27.51
C PHE A 256 2.62 17.39 -28.39
N ARG A 257 3.07 17.11 -29.62
CA ARG A 257 3.37 18.16 -30.61
C ARG A 257 2.15 18.96 -31.02
N GLU A 258 1.03 18.27 -31.32
CA GLU A 258 -0.23 18.94 -31.61
C GLU A 258 -0.69 19.82 -30.43
N ALA A 259 -0.59 19.32 -29.19
CA ALA A 259 -0.95 20.11 -28.02
C ALA A 259 -0.08 21.36 -27.86
N ALA A 260 1.21 21.30 -28.17
CA ALA A 260 2.09 22.45 -28.20
C ALA A 260 1.75 23.40 -29.36
N ALA A 261 1.47 22.88 -30.56
CA ALA A 261 1.04 23.65 -31.71
C ALA A 261 -0.28 24.42 -31.45
N ASP A 262 -1.20 23.84 -30.65
CA ASP A 262 -2.41 24.50 -30.16
C ASP A 262 -2.14 25.56 -29.06
N GLY A 263 -0.86 25.91 -28.83
CA GLY A 263 -0.44 26.95 -27.88
C GLY A 263 -0.41 26.53 -26.42
N LYS A 264 -0.52 25.24 -26.11
CA LYS A 264 -0.40 24.70 -24.73
C LYS A 264 1.08 24.57 -24.33
N LEU A 265 1.37 24.65 -23.05
CA LEU A 265 2.68 24.35 -22.50
C LEU A 265 2.74 22.87 -22.08
N VAL A 266 3.68 22.12 -22.63
CA VAL A 266 3.94 20.75 -22.23
C VAL A 266 5.25 20.71 -21.43
N ILE A 267 5.21 20.23 -20.17
CA ILE A 267 6.41 20.02 -19.36
C ILE A 267 6.59 18.51 -19.18
N TRP A 268 7.63 17.98 -19.75
CA TRP A 268 7.85 16.56 -19.89
C TRP A 268 9.11 16.11 -19.14
N ARG A 269 8.93 15.37 -18.06
CA ARG A 269 10.02 14.64 -17.43
C ARG A 269 10.13 13.27 -18.08
N THR A 270 11.33 12.93 -18.57
CA THR A 270 11.62 11.61 -19.11
C THR A 270 12.94 11.06 -18.57
N SER A 271 13.00 9.73 -18.45
CA SER A 271 14.20 8.97 -18.17
C SER A 271 14.82 8.34 -19.42
N ASP A 272 14.23 8.54 -20.60
CA ASP A 272 14.65 8.03 -21.90
C ASP A 272 15.25 9.19 -22.72
N ASP A 273 16.58 9.13 -22.94
CA ASP A 273 17.29 10.21 -23.63
C ASP A 273 16.84 10.42 -25.07
N ALA A 274 16.37 9.36 -25.75
CA ALA A 274 15.83 9.48 -27.11
C ALA A 274 14.55 10.36 -27.15
N GLU A 275 13.87 10.53 -26.03
CA GLU A 275 12.66 11.38 -25.95
C GLU A 275 12.98 12.87 -25.81
N LEU A 276 14.22 13.20 -25.43
CA LEU A 276 14.67 14.59 -25.28
C LEU A 276 14.73 15.33 -26.63
N GLU A 277 14.90 14.59 -27.73
CA GLU A 277 14.91 15.15 -29.10
C GLU A 277 13.56 15.78 -29.49
N PHE A 278 12.47 15.41 -28.81
CA PHE A 278 11.14 15.97 -29.02
C PHE A 278 10.88 17.26 -28.26
N CYS A 279 11.81 17.67 -27.39
CA CYS A 279 11.65 18.86 -26.56
C CYS A 279 12.18 20.10 -27.29
N THR A 280 11.43 21.23 -27.22
CA THR A 280 11.88 22.52 -27.78
C THR A 280 12.91 23.19 -26.88
N ARG A 281 12.89 22.87 -25.59
CA ARG A 281 13.84 23.33 -24.58
C ARG A 281 14.07 22.26 -23.55
N LEU A 282 15.31 22.18 -23.05
CA LEU A 282 15.72 21.16 -22.08
C LEU A 282 16.32 21.83 -20.84
N LEU A 283 15.91 21.38 -19.65
CA LEU A 283 16.52 21.72 -18.37
C LEU A 283 17.12 20.45 -17.74
N VAL A 284 18.40 20.53 -17.41
CA VAL A 284 19.11 19.46 -16.67
C VAL A 284 19.17 19.82 -15.20
N LEU A 285 18.64 18.94 -14.34
CA LEU A 285 18.64 19.14 -12.90
C LEU A 285 19.65 18.20 -12.22
N SER A 286 20.45 18.76 -11.30
CA SER A 286 21.36 18.01 -10.43
C SER A 286 21.36 18.59 -9.02
N GLY A 287 21.20 17.74 -7.99
CA GLY A 287 21.20 18.16 -6.58
C GLY A 287 20.14 19.20 -6.19
N GLY A 288 19.07 19.31 -6.99
CA GLY A 288 18.00 20.30 -6.79
C GLY A 288 18.25 21.65 -7.47
N HIS A 289 19.30 21.80 -8.25
CA HIS A 289 19.64 22.99 -9.03
C HIS A 289 19.45 22.74 -10.53
N ILE A 290 19.21 23.78 -11.32
CA ILE A 290 19.34 23.73 -12.77
C ILE A 290 20.84 23.89 -13.09
N VAL A 291 21.44 22.83 -13.67
CA VAL A 291 22.86 22.83 -14.05
C VAL A 291 23.08 23.06 -15.54
N GLY A 292 22.03 22.97 -16.35
CA GLY A 292 22.06 23.24 -17.77
C GLY A 292 20.69 23.62 -18.31
N SER A 293 20.68 24.55 -19.27
CA SER A 293 19.49 24.96 -20.04
C SER A 293 19.87 25.03 -21.50
N PHE A 294 19.18 24.26 -22.35
CA PHE A 294 19.47 24.12 -23.78
C PHE A 294 18.21 24.40 -24.59
N GLU A 295 18.37 25.04 -25.73
CA GLU A 295 17.29 25.28 -26.70
C GLU A 295 17.50 24.43 -27.95
N GLY A 296 16.43 23.75 -28.39
CA GLY A 296 16.42 22.86 -29.56
C GLY A 296 16.90 21.44 -29.33
N ALA A 297 16.62 20.58 -30.32
CA ALA A 297 17.12 19.21 -30.39
C ALA A 297 18.59 19.23 -30.80
N GLY A 298 19.50 18.65 -30.04
CA GLY A 298 20.91 18.55 -30.44
C GLY A 298 21.91 18.58 -29.31
N VAL A 299 21.47 18.38 -28.07
CA VAL A 299 22.39 18.26 -26.93
C VAL A 299 22.92 16.84 -26.88
N ASP A 300 24.25 16.72 -26.92
CA ASP A 300 24.93 15.43 -26.81
C ASP A 300 24.65 14.75 -25.46
N HIS A 301 24.35 13.45 -25.53
CA HIS A 301 24.07 12.61 -24.36
C HIS A 301 25.19 12.68 -23.29
N GLU A 302 26.46 12.71 -23.73
CA GLU A 302 27.61 12.81 -22.82
C GLU A 302 27.58 14.12 -22.03
N THR A 303 27.18 15.22 -22.64
CA THR A 303 27.04 16.53 -22.00
C THR A 303 25.94 16.51 -20.94
N ILE A 304 24.76 15.93 -21.24
CA ILE A 304 23.66 15.81 -20.28
C ILE A 304 24.07 14.94 -19.08
N MET A 305 24.72 13.81 -19.34
CA MET A 305 25.22 12.91 -18.30
C MET A 305 26.31 13.59 -17.45
N GLY A 306 27.29 14.26 -18.09
CA GLY A 306 28.34 15.00 -17.38
C GLY A 306 27.78 16.04 -16.42
N LEU A 307 26.79 16.84 -16.87
CA LEU A 307 26.12 17.84 -16.05
C LEU A 307 25.28 17.21 -14.91
N SER A 308 24.65 16.07 -15.18
CA SER A 308 23.81 15.38 -14.18
C SER A 308 24.62 14.87 -12.99
N PHE A 309 25.91 14.59 -13.16
CA PHE A 309 26.83 14.13 -12.10
C PHE A 309 27.60 15.25 -11.38
N GLN A 310 27.64 16.48 -11.92
CA GLN A 310 28.48 17.57 -11.38
C GLN A 310 28.27 17.85 -9.90
N ASN A 311 27.04 17.82 -9.41
CA ASN A 311 26.73 18.13 -8.00
C ASN A 311 26.64 16.89 -7.09
N GLU A 312 26.71 15.66 -7.62
CA GLU A 312 26.78 14.46 -6.77
C GLU A 312 28.15 14.29 -6.10
N VAL A 313 29.21 14.78 -6.69
CA VAL A 313 30.58 14.72 -6.14
C VAL A 313 30.72 15.62 -4.92
N GLU A 314 30.02 16.77 -4.88
CA GLU A 314 30.02 17.67 -3.71
C GLU A 314 29.03 17.21 -2.62
N ALA A 315 27.96 16.50 -2.98
CA ALA A 315 26.95 16.01 -2.02
C ALA A 315 27.35 14.67 -1.35
N ARG A 316 28.29 13.94 -1.92
CA ARG A 316 28.84 12.69 -1.37
C ARG A 316 30.22 12.89 -0.74
N GLY A 317 30.41 13.89 0.09
CA GLY A 317 31.29 13.71 1.25
C GLY A 317 30.76 12.49 2.01
N PRO A 318 31.60 11.63 2.65
CA PRO A 318 31.10 10.47 3.36
C PRO A 318 30.10 10.98 4.40
N ALA A 319 28.85 11.07 4.00
CA ALA A 319 27.75 11.12 4.93
C ALA A 319 27.81 9.76 5.61
N GLU A 320 28.52 9.68 6.75
CA GLU A 320 28.15 8.73 7.76
C GLU A 320 26.63 8.86 7.88
N GLU A 321 25.89 8.00 7.18
CA GLU A 321 24.54 7.68 7.56
C GLU A 321 24.64 7.20 9.00
N LYS A 322 24.60 8.14 9.94
CA LYS A 322 24.21 7.85 11.30
C LYS A 322 22.85 7.21 11.12
N LYS A 323 22.83 5.86 11.07
CA LYS A 323 21.61 5.06 11.19
C LYS A 323 20.92 5.60 12.42
N ARG A 324 20.06 6.60 12.24
CA ARG A 324 19.17 7.08 13.31
C ARG A 324 18.38 5.85 13.68
N ARG A 325 18.70 5.22 14.80
CA ARG A 325 17.94 4.12 15.39
C ARG A 325 16.50 4.62 15.50
N THR A 326 15.68 4.27 14.54
CA THR A 326 14.25 4.56 14.61
C THR A 326 13.71 3.77 15.78
N ALA A 327 13.14 4.45 16.77
CA ALA A 327 12.54 3.81 17.92
C ALA A 327 11.51 2.74 17.43
N PRO A 328 11.46 1.55 18.04
CA PRO A 328 10.51 0.51 17.71
C PRO A 328 9.07 1.04 17.70
N LEU A 329 8.21 0.50 16.85
CA LEU A 329 6.81 0.96 16.69
C LEU A 329 5.99 0.89 17.98
N TYR A 330 6.32 -0.04 18.87
CA TYR A 330 5.65 -0.22 20.17
C TYR A 330 6.12 0.76 21.26
N THR A 331 7.17 1.56 21.02
CA THR A 331 7.74 2.47 22.06
C THR A 331 6.69 3.43 22.61
N PHE A 332 5.83 3.93 21.73
CA PHE A 332 4.74 4.84 22.15
C PHE A 332 3.74 4.14 23.07
N ALA A 333 3.32 2.91 22.72
CA ALA A 333 2.41 2.13 23.54
C ALA A 333 3.04 1.78 24.90
N LEU A 334 4.32 1.45 24.94
CA LEU A 334 5.05 1.17 26.18
C LEU A 334 5.11 2.40 27.09
N ILE A 335 5.40 3.58 26.55
CA ILE A 335 5.43 4.84 27.34
C ILE A 335 4.03 5.16 27.85
N ALA A 336 2.99 5.05 27.01
CA ALA A 336 1.62 5.30 27.41
C ALA A 336 1.15 4.32 28.51
N MET A 337 1.48 3.03 28.38
CA MET A 337 1.21 2.01 29.40
C MET A 337 1.87 2.36 30.74
N ALA A 338 3.16 2.71 30.72
CA ALA A 338 3.88 3.08 31.92
C ALA A 338 3.30 4.36 32.57
N ALA A 339 2.89 5.34 31.79
CA ALA A 339 2.28 6.57 32.29
C ALA A 339 0.92 6.31 32.96
N ILE A 340 0.04 5.53 32.32
CA ILE A 340 -1.25 5.17 32.90
C ILE A 340 -1.06 4.33 34.18
N TYR A 341 -0.12 3.37 34.14
CA TYR A 341 0.21 2.58 35.33
C TYR A 341 0.67 3.45 36.51
N ALA A 342 1.55 4.42 36.25
CA ALA A 342 2.01 5.35 37.29
C ALA A 342 0.84 6.16 37.90
N VAL A 343 -0.13 6.60 37.06
CA VAL A 343 -1.33 7.29 37.57
C VAL A 343 -2.18 6.36 38.43
N CYS A 344 -2.42 5.12 37.98
CA CYS A 344 -3.20 4.15 38.75
C CYS A 344 -2.50 3.79 40.08
N ALA A 345 -1.18 3.62 40.07
CA ALA A 345 -0.38 3.32 41.25
C ALA A 345 -0.35 4.49 42.26
N PHE A 346 -0.37 5.73 41.77
CA PHE A 346 -0.48 6.91 42.61
C PHE A 346 -1.84 6.98 43.32
N GLN A 347 -2.92 6.62 42.61
CA GLN A 347 -4.28 6.59 43.19
C GLN A 347 -4.48 5.42 44.15
N SER A 348 -3.86 4.29 43.87
CA SER A 348 -3.96 3.07 44.70
C SER A 348 -2.60 2.40 44.85
N PRO A 349 -1.85 2.68 45.95
CA PRO A 349 -0.55 2.07 46.22
C PRO A 349 -0.59 0.53 46.27
N MET A 350 -1.77 -0.06 46.51
CA MET A 350 -1.96 -1.52 46.48
C MET A 350 -1.57 -2.12 45.12
N LEU A 351 -1.69 -1.39 44.02
CA LEU A 351 -1.31 -1.85 42.69
C LEU A 351 0.20 -2.08 42.53
N LEU A 352 1.03 -1.56 43.45
CA LEU A 352 2.46 -1.80 43.48
C LEU A 352 2.79 -3.12 44.22
N SER A 353 1.83 -3.71 44.92
CA SER A 353 2.02 -5.01 45.58
C SER A 353 1.96 -6.15 44.58
N GLY A 354 2.57 -7.30 44.91
CA GLY A 354 2.49 -8.53 44.10
C GLY A 354 1.04 -8.97 43.86
N TYR A 355 0.18 -8.81 44.84
CA TYR A 355 -1.25 -9.12 44.76
C TYR A 355 -1.97 -8.17 43.79
N GLY A 356 -1.71 -6.85 43.86
CA GLY A 356 -2.30 -5.87 42.96
C GLY A 356 -1.88 -6.08 41.50
N LEU A 357 -0.62 -6.45 41.25
CA LEU A 357 -0.14 -6.81 39.92
C LEU A 357 -0.84 -8.08 39.37
N GLN A 358 -1.04 -9.11 40.21
CA GLN A 358 -1.79 -10.31 39.81
C GLN A 358 -3.24 -9.98 39.45
N LEU A 359 -3.90 -9.14 40.24
CA LEU A 359 -5.27 -8.72 39.99
C LEU A 359 -5.39 -7.98 38.62
N MET A 360 -4.41 -7.14 38.27
CA MET A 360 -4.34 -6.51 36.98
C MET A 360 -4.17 -7.52 35.84
N VAL A 361 -3.26 -8.50 36.02
CA VAL A 361 -3.04 -9.55 35.01
C VAL A 361 -4.31 -10.32 34.71
N VAL A 362 -5.08 -10.66 35.75
CA VAL A 362 -6.40 -11.29 35.60
C VAL A 362 -7.33 -10.46 34.72
N GLY A 363 -7.38 -9.15 34.95
CA GLY A 363 -8.27 -8.24 34.21
C GLY A 363 -7.98 -8.13 32.73
N PHE A 364 -6.73 -8.23 32.28
CA PHE A 364 -6.39 -8.10 30.87
C PHE A 364 -6.10 -9.43 30.14
N ALA A 365 -6.11 -10.56 30.84
CA ALA A 365 -5.67 -11.86 30.33
C ALA A 365 -6.39 -12.28 29.02
N ALA A 366 -7.71 -12.29 29.04
CA ALA A 366 -8.50 -12.69 27.88
C ALA A 366 -8.36 -11.71 26.71
N LEU A 367 -8.42 -10.40 27.01
CA LEU A 367 -8.24 -9.35 25.98
C LEU A 367 -6.86 -9.41 25.35
N MET A 368 -5.81 -9.68 26.13
CA MET A 368 -4.45 -9.86 25.65
C MET A 368 -4.36 -10.97 24.61
N LEU A 369 -4.97 -12.13 24.88
CA LEU A 369 -4.95 -13.26 23.95
C LEU A 369 -5.78 -13.00 22.70
N CYS A 370 -6.95 -12.38 22.82
CA CYS A 370 -7.74 -11.91 21.68
C CYS A 370 -6.94 -10.90 20.84
N ALA A 371 -6.23 -9.96 21.47
CA ALA A 371 -5.38 -8.99 20.77
C ALA A 371 -4.19 -9.66 20.06
N LEU A 372 -3.56 -10.65 20.68
CA LEU A 372 -2.51 -11.46 20.03
C LEU A 372 -3.05 -12.22 18.82
N GLY A 373 -4.23 -12.84 18.92
CA GLY A 373 -4.90 -13.49 17.79
C GLY A 373 -5.18 -12.50 16.66
N GLN A 374 -5.71 -11.34 17.02
CA GLN A 374 -6.01 -10.27 16.06
C GLN A 374 -4.76 -9.71 15.36
N THR A 375 -3.57 -9.76 15.98
CA THR A 375 -2.32 -9.35 15.30
C THR A 375 -2.01 -10.19 14.07
N PHE A 376 -2.31 -11.49 14.10
CA PHE A 376 -2.10 -12.35 12.94
C PHE A 376 -3.07 -12.02 11.81
N ILE A 377 -4.34 -11.79 12.13
CA ILE A 377 -5.39 -11.43 11.17
C ILE A 377 -5.10 -10.06 10.55
N ILE A 378 -4.83 -9.03 11.38
CA ILE A 378 -4.47 -7.69 10.90
C ILE A 378 -3.14 -7.72 10.13
N GLY A 379 -2.23 -8.62 10.47
CA GLY A 379 -1.00 -8.83 9.73
C GLY A 379 -1.21 -9.16 8.24
N LEU A 380 -2.33 -9.81 7.88
CA LEU A 380 -2.77 -10.04 6.50
C LEU A 380 -3.57 -8.87 5.89
N GLY A 381 -3.87 -7.82 6.65
CA GLY A 381 -4.80 -6.75 6.23
C GLY A 381 -6.27 -7.14 6.40
N HIS A 382 -6.57 -8.17 7.19
CA HIS A 382 -7.92 -8.59 7.53
C HIS A 382 -8.32 -8.14 8.93
N ILE A 383 -9.61 -8.19 9.24
CA ILE A 383 -10.15 -7.92 10.58
C ILE A 383 -11.10 -9.06 10.94
N ASP A 384 -10.93 -9.63 12.14
CA ASP A 384 -11.88 -10.60 12.69
C ASP A 384 -12.85 -9.90 13.65
N LEU A 385 -14.12 -9.82 13.24
CA LEU A 385 -15.20 -9.26 14.04
C LEU A 385 -15.90 -10.30 14.93
N GLY A 386 -15.48 -11.55 14.89
CA GLY A 386 -16.05 -12.65 15.67
C GLY A 386 -15.22 -13.11 16.86
N ILE A 387 -14.00 -12.64 17.02
CA ILE A 387 -13.03 -13.18 17.99
C ILE A 387 -13.52 -13.12 19.44
N GLY A 388 -14.18 -12.04 19.85
CA GLY A 388 -14.74 -11.91 21.21
C GLY A 388 -15.95 -12.83 21.42
N ASN A 389 -16.85 -12.90 20.44
CA ASN A 389 -18.03 -13.77 20.49
C ASN A 389 -17.63 -15.24 20.51
N TYR A 390 -16.56 -15.60 19.79
CA TYR A 390 -15.98 -16.94 19.86
C TYR A 390 -15.43 -17.25 21.25
N CYS A 391 -14.71 -16.32 21.87
CA CYS A 391 -14.26 -16.43 23.27
C CYS A 391 -15.45 -16.69 24.20
N GLY A 392 -16.59 -16.00 24.02
CA GLY A 392 -17.83 -16.22 24.77
C GLY A 392 -18.42 -17.61 24.58
N LEU A 393 -18.47 -18.10 23.33
CA LEU A 393 -18.91 -19.47 23.05
C LEU A 393 -18.01 -20.52 23.75
N ILE A 394 -16.69 -20.35 23.67
CA ILE A 394 -15.75 -21.26 24.35
C ILE A 394 -15.98 -21.24 25.87
N ASN A 395 -16.23 -20.06 26.45
CA ASN A 395 -16.56 -19.95 27.88
C ASN A 395 -17.83 -20.75 28.21
N VAL A 396 -18.90 -20.65 27.41
CA VAL A 396 -20.12 -21.44 27.59
C VAL A 396 -19.86 -22.93 27.42
N LEU A 397 -19.13 -23.34 26.37
CA LEU A 397 -18.79 -24.76 26.14
C LEU A 397 -17.99 -25.39 27.30
N CYS A 398 -17.06 -24.64 27.87
CA CYS A 398 -16.26 -25.10 29.03
C CYS A 398 -17.12 -25.31 30.26
N CYS A 399 -18.01 -24.39 30.58
CA CYS A 399 -18.81 -24.42 31.79
C CYS A 399 -20.12 -25.24 31.68
N THR A 400 -20.48 -25.69 30.49
CA THR A 400 -21.67 -26.53 30.25
C THR A 400 -21.30 -27.94 29.76
N LEU A 401 -20.99 -28.05 28.44
CA LEU A 401 -20.74 -29.35 27.82
C LEU A 401 -19.47 -30.02 28.34
N LEU A 402 -18.38 -29.30 28.51
CA LEU A 402 -17.12 -29.88 28.99
C LEU A 402 -17.21 -30.27 30.47
N PHE A 403 -18.00 -29.56 31.26
CA PHE A 403 -18.29 -29.91 32.65
C PHE A 403 -19.17 -31.14 32.78
N SER A 404 -20.29 -31.22 32.02
CA SER A 404 -21.24 -32.34 32.09
C SER A 404 -20.75 -33.59 31.37
N SER A 405 -20.10 -33.43 30.21
CA SER A 405 -19.56 -34.52 29.40
C SER A 405 -18.23 -34.10 28.75
N PRO A 406 -17.08 -34.45 29.39
CA PRO A 406 -15.76 -34.03 28.91
C PRO A 406 -15.48 -34.39 27.45
N ALA A 407 -15.92 -35.57 27.00
CA ALA A 407 -15.71 -36.01 25.62
C ALA A 407 -16.48 -35.19 24.60
N LEU A 408 -17.77 -34.90 24.86
CA LEU A 408 -18.58 -34.05 23.99
C LEU A 408 -18.09 -32.60 24.04
N GLY A 409 -17.72 -32.10 25.18
CA GLY A 409 -17.16 -30.76 25.32
C GLY A 409 -15.85 -30.59 24.53
N ALA A 410 -14.94 -31.56 24.65
CA ALA A 410 -13.69 -31.56 23.89
C ALA A 410 -13.94 -31.63 22.37
N LEU A 411 -14.88 -32.47 21.92
CA LEU A 411 -15.25 -32.55 20.52
C LEU A 411 -15.84 -31.23 20.02
N ALA A 412 -16.70 -30.59 20.80
CA ALA A 412 -17.28 -29.28 20.46
C ALA A 412 -16.20 -28.20 20.35
N LEU A 413 -15.25 -28.14 21.26
CA LEU A 413 -14.11 -27.21 21.20
C LEU A 413 -13.26 -27.42 19.94
N LEU A 414 -12.97 -28.68 19.59
CA LEU A 414 -12.21 -29.00 18.38
C LEU A 414 -13.01 -28.66 17.11
N ALA A 415 -14.32 -28.93 17.09
CA ALA A 415 -15.19 -28.62 15.97
C ALA A 415 -15.26 -27.10 15.71
N THR A 416 -15.42 -26.29 16.77
CA THR A 416 -15.44 -24.83 16.65
C THR A 416 -14.07 -24.28 16.22
N LEU A 417 -12.97 -24.83 16.71
CA LEU A 417 -11.63 -24.48 16.28
C LEU A 417 -11.39 -24.80 14.80
N ALA A 418 -11.90 -25.92 14.30
CA ALA A 418 -11.77 -26.32 12.89
C ALA A 418 -12.49 -25.34 11.93
N LEU A 419 -13.47 -24.59 12.41
CA LEU A 419 -14.15 -23.57 11.60
C LEU A 419 -13.25 -22.35 11.31
N TYR A 420 -12.27 -22.04 12.15
CA TYR A 420 -11.36 -20.92 11.91
C TYR A 420 -10.54 -21.06 10.61
N PRO A 421 -9.77 -22.14 10.38
CA PRO A 421 -9.08 -22.32 9.10
C PRO A 421 -10.07 -22.42 7.92
N LEU A 422 -11.28 -22.92 8.13
CA LEU A 422 -12.32 -22.93 7.11
C LEU A 422 -12.75 -21.50 6.74
N MET A 423 -12.89 -20.59 7.70
CA MET A 423 -13.14 -19.16 7.43
C MET A 423 -12.03 -18.58 6.54
N GLY A 424 -10.76 -18.84 6.87
CA GLY A 424 -9.62 -18.42 6.06
C GLY A 424 -9.67 -18.96 4.62
N TYR A 425 -10.09 -20.23 4.47
CA TYR A 425 -10.28 -20.84 3.15
C TYR A 425 -11.43 -20.21 2.36
N VAL A 426 -12.56 -19.89 3.01
CA VAL A 426 -13.71 -19.22 2.38
C VAL A 426 -13.32 -17.82 1.88
N VAL A 427 -12.64 -17.03 2.71
CA VAL A 427 -12.11 -15.71 2.34
C VAL A 427 -11.21 -15.81 1.10
N TYR A 428 -10.30 -16.80 1.09
CA TYR A 428 -9.43 -17.05 -0.06
C TYR A 428 -10.21 -17.45 -1.32
N LYS A 429 -11.02 -18.53 -1.24
CA LYS A 429 -11.63 -19.16 -2.42
C LYS A 429 -12.75 -18.34 -3.02
N ARG A 430 -13.57 -17.71 -2.18
CA ARG A 430 -14.74 -16.91 -2.61
C ARG A 430 -14.41 -15.44 -2.82
N LYS A 431 -13.19 -15.00 -2.45
CA LYS A 431 -12.75 -13.59 -2.53
C LYS A 431 -13.71 -12.63 -1.79
N VAL A 432 -14.39 -13.13 -0.77
CA VAL A 432 -15.29 -12.33 0.08
C VAL A 432 -14.44 -11.56 1.10
N PRO A 433 -14.73 -10.28 1.37
CA PRO A 433 -14.05 -9.54 2.43
C PRO A 433 -14.09 -10.27 3.77
N ALA A 434 -12.95 -10.36 4.45
CA ALA A 434 -12.82 -11.05 5.74
C ALA A 434 -13.84 -10.56 6.78
N ILE A 435 -14.08 -9.24 6.82
CA ILE A 435 -15.03 -8.59 7.73
C ILE A 435 -16.43 -9.21 7.60
N ILE A 436 -16.91 -9.50 6.39
CA ILE A 436 -18.24 -10.08 6.16
C ILE A 436 -18.31 -11.51 6.70
N VAL A 437 -17.28 -12.32 6.41
CA VAL A 437 -17.22 -13.72 6.87
C VAL A 437 -17.16 -13.78 8.39
N THR A 438 -16.28 -12.99 9.02
CA THR A 438 -16.11 -12.98 10.48
C THR A 438 -17.29 -12.37 11.21
N LEU A 439 -17.95 -11.36 10.64
CA LEU A 439 -19.21 -10.82 11.17
C LEU A 439 -20.34 -11.87 11.12
N GLY A 440 -20.48 -12.57 9.99
CA GLY A 440 -21.46 -13.67 9.90
C GLY A 440 -21.19 -14.75 10.95
N MET A 441 -19.92 -15.12 11.14
CA MET A 441 -19.53 -16.07 12.17
C MET A 441 -19.76 -15.56 13.60
N SER A 442 -19.65 -14.26 13.86
CA SER A 442 -19.95 -13.69 15.17
C SER A 442 -21.40 -13.96 15.60
N PHE A 443 -22.34 -13.85 14.67
CA PHE A 443 -23.75 -14.19 14.94
C PHE A 443 -23.94 -15.69 15.21
N LEU A 444 -23.23 -16.56 14.46
CA LEU A 444 -23.27 -18.01 14.69
C LEU A 444 -22.71 -18.36 16.07
N TRP A 445 -21.58 -17.78 16.47
CA TRP A 445 -20.99 -17.99 17.79
C TRP A 445 -21.94 -17.55 18.92
N THR A 446 -22.52 -16.34 18.78
CA THR A 446 -23.47 -15.82 19.78
C THR A 446 -24.73 -16.67 19.82
N GLY A 447 -25.31 -17.02 18.67
CA GLY A 447 -26.50 -17.88 18.60
C GLY A 447 -26.28 -19.27 19.22
N ALA A 448 -25.12 -19.89 18.92
CA ALA A 448 -24.75 -21.18 19.52
C ALA A 448 -24.57 -21.07 21.04
N ALA A 449 -23.92 -20.03 21.52
CA ALA A 449 -23.73 -19.80 22.96
C ALA A 449 -25.08 -19.63 23.67
N LEU A 450 -25.96 -18.78 23.15
CA LEU A 450 -27.30 -18.54 23.73
C LEU A 450 -28.20 -19.75 23.65
N SER A 451 -28.09 -20.59 22.60
CA SER A 451 -28.84 -21.85 22.48
C SER A 451 -28.44 -22.89 23.52
N LEU A 452 -27.15 -22.89 23.92
CA LEU A 452 -26.66 -23.77 24.99
C LEU A 452 -26.95 -23.22 26.38
N GLN A 453 -26.84 -21.91 26.53
CA GLN A 453 -27.04 -21.24 27.82
C GLN A 453 -27.48 -19.79 27.61
N ALA A 454 -28.76 -19.54 27.84
CA ALA A 454 -29.39 -18.21 27.65
C ALA A 454 -29.07 -17.23 28.78
N MET A 455 -28.80 -17.70 29.97
CA MET A 455 -28.46 -16.87 31.15
C MET A 455 -27.10 -17.27 31.73
N PRO A 456 -26.35 -16.31 32.33
CA PRO A 456 -25.11 -16.63 33.03
C PRO A 456 -25.28 -17.75 34.04
N GLY A 457 -24.32 -18.70 34.12
CA GLY A 457 -24.41 -19.85 35.03
C GLY A 457 -23.37 -20.92 34.72
N GLY A 458 -23.65 -22.16 35.12
CA GLY A 458 -22.72 -23.27 34.93
C GLY A 458 -21.50 -23.20 35.88
N THR A 459 -20.59 -24.16 35.75
CA THR A 459 -19.38 -24.25 36.57
C THR A 459 -18.20 -24.70 35.70
N CYS A 460 -17.06 -24.07 35.86
CA CYS A 460 -15.85 -24.52 35.17
C CYS A 460 -15.30 -25.81 35.79
N PRO A 461 -14.87 -26.81 35.00
CA PRO A 461 -14.21 -27.99 35.52
C PRO A 461 -12.99 -27.65 36.38
N GLU A 462 -12.85 -28.28 37.54
CA GLU A 462 -11.77 -28.01 38.50
C GLU A 462 -10.38 -28.16 37.91
N TRP A 463 -10.18 -29.15 37.03
CA TRP A 463 -8.89 -29.38 36.39
C TRP A 463 -8.47 -28.21 35.49
N ILE A 464 -9.41 -27.52 34.82
CA ILE A 464 -9.12 -26.30 34.02
C ILE A 464 -8.64 -25.19 34.96
N ARG A 465 -9.32 -24.98 36.07
CA ARG A 465 -8.91 -23.98 37.05
C ARG A 465 -7.54 -24.32 37.64
N ALA A 466 -7.29 -25.57 37.98
CA ALA A 466 -6.01 -26.01 38.49
C ALA A 466 -4.85 -25.75 37.51
N VAL A 467 -5.08 -25.92 36.20
CA VAL A 467 -4.06 -25.73 35.16
C VAL A 467 -3.86 -24.25 34.84
N PHE A 468 -4.95 -23.49 34.68
CA PHE A 468 -4.87 -22.12 34.11
C PHE A 468 -4.98 -21.02 35.16
N TYR A 469 -5.54 -21.31 36.34
CA TYR A 469 -5.77 -20.30 37.38
C TYR A 469 -5.61 -20.93 38.79
N SER A 470 -4.39 -21.21 39.17
CA SER A 470 -4.05 -21.66 40.53
C SER A 470 -2.91 -20.84 41.11
N GLU A 471 -2.91 -20.69 42.43
CA GLU A 471 -1.84 -20.01 43.16
C GLU A 471 -0.60 -20.89 43.23
N THR A 472 0.56 -20.32 42.94
CA THR A 472 1.86 -20.93 43.16
C THR A 472 2.66 -20.03 44.12
N PRO A 473 3.79 -20.53 44.72
CA PRO A 473 4.55 -19.74 45.67
C PRO A 473 5.05 -18.38 45.20
N LEU A 474 5.18 -18.18 43.87
CA LEU A 474 5.68 -16.95 43.28
C LEU A 474 4.56 -16.10 42.67
N VAL A 475 3.81 -16.65 41.71
CA VAL A 475 2.73 -15.96 40.98
C VAL A 475 1.68 -16.95 40.52
N ASN A 476 0.48 -16.48 40.19
CA ASN A 476 -0.58 -17.32 39.64
C ASN A 476 -0.15 -18.02 38.32
N THR A 477 -0.58 -19.29 38.12
CA THR A 477 -0.30 -20.06 36.90
C THR A 477 -0.70 -19.31 35.61
N LEU A 478 -1.70 -18.45 35.67
CA LEU A 478 -2.12 -17.58 34.59
C LEU A 478 -0.96 -16.75 34.02
N CYS A 479 -0.09 -16.19 34.88
CA CYS A 479 1.04 -15.38 34.45
C CYS A 479 2.02 -16.16 33.57
N TYR A 480 2.26 -17.43 33.93
CA TYR A 480 3.14 -18.30 33.12
C TYR A 480 2.53 -18.62 31.76
N TRP A 481 1.22 -18.91 31.71
CA TRP A 481 0.50 -19.12 30.44
C TRP A 481 0.54 -17.91 29.52
N LEU A 482 0.26 -16.72 30.05
CA LEU A 482 0.28 -15.49 29.27
C LEU A 482 1.67 -15.16 28.75
N ALA A 483 2.70 -15.29 29.60
CA ALA A 483 4.09 -15.07 29.22
C ALA A 483 4.53 -16.10 28.15
N GLY A 484 4.19 -17.36 28.32
CA GLY A 484 4.50 -18.45 27.38
C GLY A 484 3.82 -18.24 26.01
N LEU A 485 2.53 -17.93 25.98
CA LEU A 485 1.79 -17.69 24.75
C LEU A 485 2.27 -16.42 24.02
N MET A 486 2.58 -15.36 24.76
CA MET A 486 3.19 -14.15 24.19
C MET A 486 4.57 -14.46 23.58
N ALA A 487 5.42 -15.19 24.32
CA ALA A 487 6.74 -15.58 23.82
C ALA A 487 6.62 -16.46 22.57
N ALA A 488 5.70 -17.43 22.57
CA ALA A 488 5.43 -18.30 21.43
C ALA A 488 4.96 -17.51 20.21
N ALA A 489 4.05 -16.54 20.39
CA ALA A 489 3.57 -15.67 19.31
C ALA A 489 4.70 -14.81 18.71
N ILE A 490 5.58 -14.24 19.55
CA ILE A 490 6.73 -13.44 19.13
C ILE A 490 7.76 -14.31 18.39
N LEU A 491 8.08 -15.49 18.91
CA LEU A 491 9.03 -16.43 18.30
C LEU A 491 8.50 -16.94 16.96
N PHE A 492 7.22 -17.32 16.91
CA PHE A 492 6.57 -17.71 15.65
C PHE A 492 6.63 -16.59 14.61
N TYR A 493 6.32 -15.36 14.99
CA TYR A 493 6.36 -14.21 14.07
C TYR A 493 7.76 -13.91 13.52
N ARG A 494 8.81 -14.23 14.30
CA ARG A 494 10.20 -14.12 13.85
C ARG A 494 10.69 -15.34 13.05
N SER A 495 9.94 -16.43 13.04
CA SER A 495 10.26 -17.64 12.31
C SER A 495 10.12 -17.46 10.78
N ARG A 496 10.56 -18.48 10.02
CA ARG A 496 10.36 -18.57 8.57
C ARG A 496 8.88 -18.41 8.19
N TYR A 497 7.98 -19.08 8.89
CA TYR A 497 6.55 -19.02 8.62
C TYR A 497 5.96 -17.65 8.93
N GLY A 498 6.33 -17.02 10.02
CA GLY A 498 5.94 -15.65 10.35
C GLY A 498 6.42 -14.63 9.31
N THR A 499 7.59 -14.86 8.72
CA THR A 499 8.10 -14.02 7.60
C THR A 499 7.22 -14.18 6.36
N VAL A 500 6.81 -15.40 6.01
CA VAL A 500 5.89 -15.67 4.89
C VAL A 500 4.54 -14.97 5.11
N LEU A 501 3.97 -15.05 6.33
CA LEU A 501 2.70 -14.41 6.65
C LEU A 501 2.78 -12.89 6.52
N ARG A 502 3.87 -12.27 6.99
CA ARG A 502 4.13 -10.83 6.78
C ARG A 502 4.25 -10.47 5.31
N GLY A 503 4.87 -11.34 4.51
CA GLY A 503 4.99 -11.17 3.08
C GLY A 503 3.62 -11.05 2.40
N PHE A 504 2.68 -11.94 2.72
CA PHE A 504 1.31 -11.88 2.20
C PHE A 504 0.58 -10.60 2.59
N GLY A 505 0.79 -10.09 3.81
CA GLY A 505 0.21 -8.82 4.25
C GLY A 505 0.80 -7.58 3.56
N ASN A 506 2.04 -7.66 3.04
CA ASN A 506 2.70 -6.57 2.33
C ASN A 506 2.41 -6.58 0.83
N ASN A 507 2.60 -7.72 0.18
CA ASN A 507 2.38 -7.90 -1.26
C ASN A 507 2.03 -9.34 -1.57
N GLU A 508 0.75 -9.60 -1.72
CA GLU A 508 0.19 -10.91 -2.00
C GLU A 508 0.69 -11.50 -3.33
N HIS A 509 0.72 -10.69 -4.39
CA HIS A 509 1.16 -11.14 -5.72
C HIS A 509 2.64 -11.56 -5.73
N ALA A 510 3.50 -10.80 -5.06
CA ALA A 510 4.92 -11.14 -4.94
C ALA A 510 5.12 -12.48 -4.21
N MET A 511 4.31 -12.76 -3.17
CA MET A 511 4.39 -14.02 -2.43
C MET A 511 3.92 -15.22 -3.26
N ILE A 512 2.85 -15.05 -4.06
CA ILE A 512 2.38 -16.10 -4.99
C ILE A 512 3.45 -16.37 -6.05
N ASN A 513 4.03 -15.33 -6.64
CA ASN A 513 5.09 -15.44 -7.64
C ASN A 513 6.39 -16.04 -7.06
N SER A 514 6.58 -15.96 -5.74
CA SER A 514 7.69 -16.63 -5.03
C SER A 514 7.36 -18.09 -4.66
N GLY A 515 6.27 -18.67 -5.19
CA GLY A 515 5.90 -20.07 -5.01
C GLY A 515 5.14 -20.39 -3.72
N TRP A 516 4.69 -19.41 -2.94
CA TRP A 516 3.95 -19.65 -1.72
C TRP A 516 2.43 -19.71 -1.95
N SER A 517 1.78 -20.67 -1.27
CA SER A 517 0.32 -20.87 -1.40
C SER A 517 -0.45 -19.89 -0.52
N LYS A 518 -1.24 -19.01 -1.14
CA LYS A 518 -2.16 -18.09 -0.46
C LYS A 518 -3.18 -18.82 0.42
N ALA A 519 -3.76 -19.92 -0.08
CA ALA A 519 -4.75 -20.71 0.67
C ALA A 519 -4.18 -21.20 2.00
N LYS A 520 -2.98 -21.83 1.97
CA LYS A 520 -2.32 -22.33 3.18
C LYS A 520 -1.98 -21.21 4.17
N ALA A 521 -1.53 -20.05 3.67
CA ALA A 521 -1.22 -18.90 4.50
C ALA A 521 -2.46 -18.36 5.22
N PHE A 522 -3.57 -18.19 4.51
CA PHE A 522 -4.84 -17.72 5.08
C PHE A 522 -5.38 -18.70 6.12
N MET A 523 -5.45 -20.00 5.78
CA MET A 523 -5.89 -21.03 6.73
C MET A 523 -5.03 -21.06 7.99
N ALA A 524 -3.71 -20.97 7.86
CA ALA A 524 -2.78 -20.98 8.99
C ALA A 524 -2.95 -19.77 9.92
N VAL A 525 -3.12 -18.56 9.35
CA VAL A 525 -3.33 -17.34 10.14
C VAL A 525 -4.62 -17.40 10.94
N TYR A 526 -5.72 -17.82 10.28
CA TYR A 526 -7.00 -17.98 10.98
C TYR A 526 -6.94 -19.07 12.03
N ALA A 527 -6.28 -20.20 11.76
CA ALA A 527 -6.08 -21.26 12.77
C ALA A 527 -5.32 -20.76 14.01
N LEU A 528 -4.23 -20.00 13.81
CA LEU A 528 -3.47 -19.39 14.92
C LEU A 528 -4.31 -18.41 15.74
N ALA A 529 -5.08 -17.56 15.07
CA ALA A 529 -6.01 -16.66 15.75
C ALA A 529 -7.08 -17.41 16.53
N GLY A 530 -7.64 -18.47 15.94
CA GLY A 530 -8.61 -19.35 16.58
C GLY A 530 -8.06 -20.05 17.83
N VAL A 531 -6.82 -20.54 17.79
CA VAL A 531 -6.16 -21.15 18.97
C VAL A 531 -6.01 -20.13 20.11
N LEU A 532 -5.56 -18.90 19.80
CA LEU A 532 -5.41 -17.86 20.82
C LEU A 532 -6.75 -17.40 21.41
N ALA A 533 -7.78 -17.30 20.57
CA ALA A 533 -9.12 -16.97 21.00
C ALA A 533 -9.77 -18.10 21.82
N LEU A 534 -9.51 -19.37 21.46
CA LEU A 534 -9.92 -20.53 22.26
C LEU A 534 -9.27 -20.48 23.65
N MET A 535 -7.96 -20.24 23.71
CA MET A 535 -7.25 -20.09 24.97
C MET A 535 -7.80 -18.93 25.81
N ALA A 536 -8.18 -17.81 25.17
CA ALA A 536 -8.82 -16.69 25.85
C ALA A 536 -10.14 -17.12 26.52
N GLY A 537 -10.98 -17.89 25.81
CA GLY A 537 -12.25 -18.41 26.35
C GLY A 537 -12.06 -19.40 27.50
N VAL A 538 -11.10 -20.31 27.37
CA VAL A 538 -10.74 -21.29 28.45
C VAL A 538 -10.26 -20.55 29.70
N ILE A 539 -9.36 -19.58 29.54
CA ILE A 539 -8.85 -18.76 30.64
C ILE A 539 -9.95 -17.94 31.30
N THR A 540 -10.86 -17.36 30.50
CA THR A 540 -12.03 -16.66 31.04
C THR A 540 -12.89 -17.57 31.89
N SER A 541 -13.10 -18.83 31.47
CA SER A 541 -13.83 -19.84 32.25
C SER A 541 -13.13 -20.15 33.56
N ALA A 542 -11.80 -20.30 33.54
CA ALA A 542 -11.01 -20.58 34.73
C ALA A 542 -11.05 -19.44 35.75
N ILE A 543 -11.01 -18.19 35.28
CA ILE A 543 -11.05 -16.98 36.12
C ILE A 543 -12.43 -16.82 36.77
N ASN A 544 -13.50 -16.80 35.94
CA ASN A 544 -14.84 -16.46 36.39
C ASN A 544 -15.55 -17.61 37.11
N ASN A 545 -15.11 -18.84 36.89
CA ASN A 545 -15.80 -20.05 37.34
C ASN A 545 -17.28 -20.15 36.95
N ALA A 546 -17.67 -19.41 35.95
CA ALA A 546 -19.02 -19.37 35.40
C ALA A 546 -18.96 -19.01 33.94
N SER A 547 -20.01 -19.27 33.18
CA SER A 547 -20.13 -18.82 31.82
C SER A 547 -21.09 -17.64 31.66
N ASP A 548 -20.69 -16.72 30.82
CA ASP A 548 -21.52 -15.62 30.33
C ASP A 548 -21.14 -15.35 28.86
N SER A 549 -22.08 -15.60 27.95
CA SER A 549 -21.88 -15.39 26.52
C SER A 549 -21.68 -13.92 26.16
N SER A 550 -22.19 -13.00 26.99
CA SER A 550 -22.16 -11.55 26.74
C SER A 550 -20.86 -10.88 27.22
N ALA A 551 -20.20 -11.43 28.22
CA ALA A 551 -19.05 -10.83 28.91
C ALA A 551 -17.86 -10.52 27.97
N SER A 552 -17.68 -11.29 26.89
CA SER A 552 -16.58 -11.15 25.95
C SER A 552 -16.92 -10.42 24.65
N GLY A 553 -18.18 -9.97 24.47
CA GLY A 553 -18.61 -9.29 23.24
C GLY A 553 -17.82 -8.03 22.92
N THR A 554 -17.42 -7.27 23.95
CA THR A 554 -16.60 -6.07 23.80
C THR A 554 -15.16 -6.35 23.40
N TYR A 555 -14.64 -7.56 23.64
CA TYR A 555 -13.24 -7.92 23.36
C TYR A 555 -12.89 -7.84 21.88
N THR A 556 -13.86 -8.02 20.97
CA THR A 556 -13.64 -7.87 19.54
C THR A 556 -13.10 -6.48 19.18
N MET A 557 -13.80 -5.44 19.58
CA MET A 557 -13.39 -4.05 19.29
C MET A 557 -12.14 -3.64 20.06
N LEU A 558 -12.06 -4.05 21.33
CA LEU A 558 -10.89 -3.76 22.17
C LEU A 558 -9.63 -4.45 21.66
N ALA A 559 -9.73 -5.68 21.15
CA ALA A 559 -8.61 -6.39 20.55
C ALA A 559 -8.07 -5.69 19.29
N VAL A 560 -8.97 -5.24 18.39
CA VAL A 560 -8.59 -4.43 17.24
C VAL A 560 -7.92 -3.12 17.68
N ALA A 561 -8.53 -2.40 18.62
CA ALA A 561 -7.97 -1.16 19.18
C ALA A 561 -6.58 -1.39 19.80
N SER A 562 -6.39 -2.49 20.54
CA SER A 562 -5.12 -2.88 21.15
C SER A 562 -3.99 -3.04 20.13
N VAL A 563 -4.27 -3.69 18.99
CA VAL A 563 -3.29 -3.87 17.91
C VAL A 563 -2.89 -2.52 17.31
N ILE A 564 -3.86 -1.62 17.10
CA ILE A 564 -3.60 -0.30 16.52
C ILE A 564 -2.83 0.61 17.48
N ILE A 565 -3.23 0.66 18.75
CA ILE A 565 -2.50 1.37 19.81
C ILE A 565 -1.05 0.83 19.88
N GLY A 566 -0.89 -0.48 19.79
CA GLY A 566 0.39 -1.17 19.81
C GLY A 566 1.31 -0.92 18.61
N GLY A 567 0.83 -0.24 17.56
CA GLY A 567 1.65 0.10 16.41
C GLY A 567 1.35 -0.67 15.13
N GLY A 568 0.30 -1.52 15.11
CA GLY A 568 -0.16 -2.21 13.91
C GLY A 568 -0.79 -1.26 12.88
N TYR A 569 -0.80 -1.67 11.60
CA TYR A 569 -1.48 -0.98 10.50
C TYR A 569 -2.63 -1.84 9.96
N PHE A 570 -3.78 -1.22 9.71
CA PHE A 570 -4.93 -1.90 9.09
C PHE A 570 -4.66 -2.44 7.68
N SER A 571 -3.72 -1.83 6.96
CA SER A 571 -3.33 -2.26 5.63
C SER A 571 -2.54 -3.57 5.58
N GLY A 572 -2.26 -4.17 6.74
CA GLY A 572 -1.45 -5.39 6.83
C GLY A 572 0.06 -5.15 6.79
N GLY A 573 0.81 -6.24 6.81
CA GLY A 573 2.27 -6.29 6.67
C GLY A 573 3.06 -5.86 7.90
N VAL A 574 2.56 -4.93 8.70
CA VAL A 574 3.26 -4.39 9.88
C VAL A 574 2.40 -4.48 11.13
N VAL A 575 2.77 -5.38 12.02
CA VAL A 575 2.15 -5.54 13.34
C VAL A 575 3.23 -5.79 14.40
N THR A 576 2.93 -5.47 15.64
CA THR A 576 3.80 -5.74 16.79
C THR A 576 3.02 -6.47 17.88
N HIS A 577 3.38 -7.72 18.14
CA HIS A 577 2.71 -8.55 19.15
C HIS A 577 2.88 -7.96 20.55
N PHE A 578 4.10 -7.58 20.90
CA PHE A 578 4.36 -6.91 22.17
C PHE A 578 3.59 -5.60 22.31
N GLY A 579 3.52 -4.80 21.23
CA GLY A 579 2.73 -3.57 21.22
C GLY A 579 1.24 -3.81 21.42
N ALA A 580 0.69 -4.86 20.80
CA ALA A 580 -0.72 -5.22 20.99
C ALA A 580 -1.03 -5.61 22.45
N VAL A 581 -0.12 -6.31 23.10
CA VAL A 581 -0.22 -6.60 24.54
C VAL A 581 -0.22 -5.30 25.36
N CYS A 582 0.71 -4.37 25.09
CA CYS A 582 0.70 -3.06 25.74
C CYS A 582 -0.62 -2.33 25.52
N GLY A 583 -1.18 -2.40 24.29
CA GLY A 583 -2.49 -1.82 23.95
C GLY A 583 -3.64 -2.43 24.76
N ALA A 584 -3.66 -3.76 24.92
CA ALA A 584 -4.66 -4.45 25.74
C ALA A 584 -4.57 -4.02 27.22
N VAL A 585 -3.36 -3.94 27.77
CA VAL A 585 -3.11 -3.47 29.12
C VAL A 585 -3.58 -2.02 29.29
N ILE A 586 -3.25 -1.11 28.35
CA ILE A 586 -3.72 0.29 28.38
C ILE A 586 -5.24 0.36 28.49
N LEU A 587 -5.96 -0.36 27.61
CA LEU A 587 -7.42 -0.30 27.57
C LEU A 587 -8.06 -0.85 28.85
N THR A 588 -7.49 -1.90 29.43
CA THR A 588 -7.96 -2.44 30.72
C THR A 588 -7.64 -1.48 31.86
N MET A 589 -6.43 -0.89 31.89
CA MET A 589 -6.04 0.07 32.93
C MET A 589 -6.89 1.34 32.92
N ILE A 590 -7.39 1.77 31.73
CA ILE A 590 -8.36 2.86 31.66
C ILE A 590 -9.62 2.50 32.44
N SER A 591 -10.13 1.27 32.28
CA SER A 591 -11.31 0.82 33.04
C SER A 591 -11.05 0.79 34.55
N VAL A 592 -9.86 0.33 34.97
CA VAL A 592 -9.45 0.34 36.37
C VAL A 592 -9.37 1.78 36.92
N LEU A 593 -8.77 2.69 36.17
CA LEU A 593 -8.63 4.10 36.56
C LEU A 593 -10.00 4.78 36.74
N LEU A 594 -10.93 4.50 35.82
CA LEU A 594 -12.29 5.03 35.91
C LEU A 594 -13.03 4.47 37.13
N GLY A 595 -12.83 3.18 37.45
CA GLY A 595 -13.36 2.60 38.69
C GLY A 595 -12.77 3.22 39.94
N LEU A 596 -11.47 3.54 39.98
CA LEU A 596 -10.83 4.26 41.10
C LEU A 596 -11.38 5.69 41.27
N TRP A 597 -11.81 6.34 40.20
CA TRP A 597 -12.44 7.65 40.22
C TRP A 597 -13.96 7.58 40.45
N SER A 598 -14.51 6.39 40.71
CA SER A 598 -15.93 6.17 40.89
C SER A 598 -16.82 6.65 39.73
N VAL A 599 -16.26 6.63 38.51
CA VAL A 599 -17.00 6.93 37.28
C VAL A 599 -17.81 5.70 36.87
N SER A 600 -19.10 5.92 36.51
CA SER A 600 -19.96 4.82 36.04
C SER A 600 -19.33 4.05 34.88
N THR A 601 -19.51 2.73 34.91
CA THR A 601 -19.07 1.83 33.85
C THR A 601 -19.66 2.17 32.47
N ASP A 602 -20.78 2.87 32.41
CA ASP A 602 -21.44 3.30 31.17
C ASP A 602 -20.56 4.25 30.36
N TYR A 603 -19.71 5.05 31.01
CA TYR A 603 -18.78 5.96 30.35
C TYR A 603 -17.47 5.29 29.88
N THR A 604 -17.23 4.05 30.28
CA THR A 604 -15.96 3.36 29.97
C THR A 604 -15.73 3.24 28.46
N ALA A 605 -16.75 2.82 27.71
CA ALA A 605 -16.67 2.69 26.26
C ALA A 605 -16.44 4.04 25.57
N LEU A 606 -17.12 5.11 26.04
CA LEU A 606 -16.93 6.47 25.53
C LEU A 606 -15.48 6.94 25.71
N ILE A 607 -14.95 6.76 26.92
CA ILE A 607 -13.60 7.23 27.28
C ILE A 607 -12.53 6.40 26.54
N GLN A 608 -12.71 5.10 26.45
CA GLN A 608 -11.81 4.24 25.66
C GLN A 608 -11.80 4.66 24.18
N GLY A 609 -12.95 4.99 23.60
CA GLY A 609 -13.07 5.50 22.23
C GLY A 609 -12.36 6.85 22.04
N LEU A 610 -12.55 7.80 22.97
CA LEU A 610 -11.86 9.09 22.94
C LEU A 610 -10.34 8.95 23.06
N VAL A 611 -9.87 8.09 23.96
CA VAL A 611 -8.43 7.81 24.13
C VAL A 611 -7.86 7.17 22.86
N LEU A 612 -8.58 6.25 22.21
CA LEU A 612 -8.18 5.66 20.95
C LEU A 612 -8.01 6.72 19.87
N ILE A 613 -8.98 7.62 19.70
CA ILE A 613 -8.94 8.72 18.73
C ILE A 613 -7.75 9.64 19.01
N LEU A 614 -7.52 10.00 20.29
CA LEU A 614 -6.41 10.84 20.71
C LEU A 614 -5.06 10.20 20.35
N ILE A 615 -4.88 8.92 20.70
CA ILE A 615 -3.64 8.17 20.41
C ILE A 615 -3.37 8.10 18.90
N LEU A 616 -4.39 7.81 18.10
CA LEU A 616 -4.28 7.76 16.64
C LEU A 616 -3.93 9.14 16.06
N SER A 617 -4.57 10.20 16.56
CA SER A 617 -4.31 11.58 16.12
C SER A 617 -2.86 12.00 16.40
N LEU A 618 -2.36 11.75 17.60
CA LEU A 618 -0.97 12.04 17.99
C LEU A 618 0.04 11.26 17.14
N ARG A 619 -0.29 10.01 16.79
CA ARG A 619 0.55 9.17 15.93
C ARG A 619 0.63 9.70 14.51
N LEU A 620 -0.47 10.22 13.95
CA LEU A 620 -0.51 10.83 12.61
C LEU A 620 0.28 12.14 12.56
N LEU A 621 0.20 12.98 13.60
CA LEU A 621 0.97 14.22 13.71
C LEU A 621 2.49 13.95 13.70
N LYS A 622 2.96 12.96 14.46
CA LYS A 622 4.37 12.56 14.48
C LYS A 622 4.87 12.01 13.13
N ARG A 623 3.99 11.42 12.32
CA ARG A 623 4.31 10.92 10.98
C ARG A 623 4.41 12.05 9.96
N ARG A 624 3.59 13.10 10.07
CA ARG A 624 3.68 14.31 9.24
C ARG A 624 4.97 15.07 9.49
N GLY A 625 5.43 15.20 10.74
CA GLY A 625 6.72 15.81 11.09
C GLY A 625 7.96 15.05 10.60
N LYS A 626 7.84 13.75 10.25
CA LYS A 626 8.93 12.96 9.64
C LYS A 626 8.95 12.99 8.10
N LYS A 627 7.82 13.35 7.47
CA LYS A 627 7.72 13.57 6.01
C LYS A 627 7.93 15.04 5.62
N ALA A 628 7.97 15.92 6.59
CA ALA A 628 8.35 17.32 6.46
C ALA A 628 9.90 17.47 6.76
#